data_f514b4cefdd10ac03e532baafb293d53
#
_entry.id   f514b4cefdd10ac03e532baafb293d53
#
_cell.length_a   1.000
_cell.length_b   1.000
_cell.length_c   1.000
_cell.angle_alpha   90.00
_cell.angle_beta   90.00
_cell.angle_gamma   90.00
#
_symmetry.space_group_name_H-M   'P 1'
#
loop_
_entity.id
_entity.type
_entity.pdbx_description
1 polymer ?
#
loop_
_entity_poly.entity_id
_entity_poly.type
_entity_poly.pdbx_seq_one_letter_code
_entity_poly.pdbx_strand_id
1 'polypeptide(L)'
;MALDIEYSTFFKSDLPAPSQRWSGFPEYNFIGGHNDAETIPVDDMIKSISEVLKREGKTLATYGLQHGPQGYKPLREFISKKVNKRSGLSVSSDDILITSGSGQALDLINAAFCNPGDTVIVEQFSYGSAINRLRRIGVKPIGVPLNDEGIRLDLLVERLEDLLDKSIKPKFIYVIPTVQNPAGSIMPEKNRFKLLEVSKKFQIPIVEDECYADLIWDSSRPPA
;
A
#
# COMPACT_ATOMS: atom_id res chain seq x y z
N MET A 1 45.94 -7.59 10.46
CA MET A 1 45.51 -6.23 10.83
C MET A 1 44.04 -6.14 10.45
N ALA A 2 43.14 -6.09 11.42
CA ALA A 2 41.78 -5.71 11.14
C ALA A 2 41.81 -4.19 10.85
N LEU A 3 41.33 -3.78 9.68
CA LEU A 3 41.12 -2.39 9.38
C LEU A 3 39.91 -1.94 10.20
N ASP A 4 40.12 -1.18 11.28
CA ASP A 4 39.07 -0.55 12.04
C ASP A 4 38.48 0.58 11.18
N ILE A 5 37.41 0.24 10.45
CA ILE A 5 36.62 1.20 9.66
C ILE A 5 35.58 1.82 10.59
N GLU A 6 35.63 3.14 10.77
CA GLU A 6 34.59 3.89 11.49
C GLU A 6 33.34 4.04 10.60
N TYR A 7 32.47 3.05 10.65
CA TYR A 7 31.27 2.98 9.79
C TYR A 7 30.28 4.12 10.01
N SER A 8 30.29 4.74 11.20
CA SER A 8 29.39 5.86 11.52
C SER A 8 29.57 7.05 10.57
N THR A 9 30.79 7.22 10.02
CA THR A 9 31.10 8.31 9.09
C THR A 9 30.48 8.16 7.70
N PHE A 10 30.01 6.95 7.36
CA PHE A 10 29.37 6.65 6.05
C PHE A 10 27.84 6.72 6.10
N PHE A 11 27.26 6.84 7.27
CA PHE A 11 25.82 6.90 7.41
C PHE A 11 25.28 8.28 7.03
N LYS A 12 24.04 8.30 6.51
CA LYS A 12 23.30 9.54 6.31
C LYS A 12 23.06 10.23 7.65
N SER A 13 23.10 11.55 7.67
CA SER A 13 22.85 12.35 8.88
C SER A 13 21.39 12.26 9.38
N ASP A 14 20.44 11.85 8.50
CA ASP A 14 19.01 11.79 8.74
C ASP A 14 18.48 10.35 8.90
N LEU A 15 19.35 9.43 9.32
CA LEU A 15 18.92 8.07 9.63
C LEU A 15 17.86 8.07 10.74
N PRO A 16 16.79 7.26 10.60
CA PRO A 16 15.84 7.05 11.68
C PRO A 16 16.54 6.38 12.87
N ALA A 17 16.03 6.62 14.08
CA ALA A 17 16.51 5.92 15.26
C ALA A 17 16.44 4.39 15.05
N PRO A 18 17.38 3.63 15.61
CA PRO A 18 17.34 2.18 15.55
C PRO A 18 16.02 1.64 16.09
N SER A 19 15.46 0.64 15.44
CA SER A 19 14.27 -0.04 15.94
C SER A 19 14.58 -0.67 17.30
N GLN A 20 13.64 -0.55 18.22
CA GLN A 20 13.73 -1.25 19.50
C GLN A 20 13.74 -2.77 19.27
N ARG A 21 14.54 -3.47 20.05
CA ARG A 21 14.51 -4.94 20.01
C ARG A 21 13.17 -5.42 20.54
N TRP A 22 12.64 -6.44 19.89
CA TRP A 22 11.44 -7.09 20.37
C TRP A 22 11.67 -7.71 21.74
N SER A 23 10.82 -7.36 22.71
CA SER A 23 10.92 -7.81 24.11
C SER A 23 9.73 -8.66 24.57
N GLY A 24 8.91 -9.11 23.63
CA GLY A 24 7.66 -9.82 23.89
C GLY A 24 6.42 -8.95 23.69
N PHE A 25 5.26 -9.59 23.70
CA PHE A 25 3.99 -8.87 23.63
C PHE A 25 3.60 -8.34 25.02
N PRO A 26 2.95 -7.17 25.10
CA PRO A 26 2.31 -6.72 26.32
C PRO A 26 1.12 -7.63 26.66
N GLU A 27 0.70 -7.65 27.93
CA GLU A 27 -0.46 -8.42 28.41
C GLU A 27 -1.72 -8.14 27.56
N TYR A 28 -1.92 -6.88 27.18
CA TYR A 28 -2.97 -6.44 26.26
C TYR A 28 -2.34 -5.87 25.00
N ASN A 29 -2.27 -6.69 23.94
CA ASN A 29 -1.64 -6.31 22.69
C ASN A 29 -2.68 -5.82 21.67
N PHE A 30 -2.76 -4.51 21.48
CA PHE A 30 -3.59 -3.87 20.45
C PHE A 30 -2.75 -3.33 19.26
N ILE A 31 -1.48 -3.74 19.16
CA ILE A 31 -0.53 -3.24 18.15
C ILE A 31 -0.24 -4.35 17.16
N GLY A 32 -0.08 -4.01 15.88
CA GLY A 32 0.51 -4.85 14.85
C GLY A 32 -0.45 -5.72 14.05
N GLY A 33 -1.73 -5.86 14.45
CA GLY A 33 -2.73 -6.62 13.67
C GLY A 33 -2.30 -8.07 13.42
N HIS A 34 -1.76 -8.75 14.43
CA HIS A 34 -1.31 -10.13 14.30
C HIS A 34 -2.50 -11.09 14.19
N ASN A 35 -2.34 -12.13 13.39
CA ASN A 35 -3.30 -13.22 13.32
C ASN A 35 -3.23 -14.10 14.57
N ASP A 36 -4.33 -14.78 14.87
CA ASP A 36 -4.33 -15.85 15.85
C ASP A 36 -3.50 -17.04 15.31
N ALA A 37 -2.49 -17.45 16.09
CA ALA A 37 -1.56 -18.51 15.70
C ALA A 37 -2.26 -19.85 15.44
N GLU A 38 -3.33 -20.14 16.20
CA GLU A 38 -4.09 -21.39 16.07
C GLU A 38 -4.91 -21.47 14.78
N THR A 39 -5.16 -20.32 14.14
CA THR A 39 -5.91 -20.25 12.87
C THR A 39 -5.04 -20.34 11.63
N ILE A 40 -3.72 -20.40 11.77
CA ILE A 40 -2.81 -20.50 10.62
C ILE A 40 -2.94 -21.89 9.97
N PRO A 41 -3.34 -21.99 8.69
CA PRO A 41 -3.61 -23.27 8.03
C PRO A 41 -2.31 -23.93 7.53
N VAL A 42 -1.45 -24.35 8.45
CA VAL A 42 -0.09 -24.85 8.15
C VAL A 42 -0.12 -26.06 7.20
N ASP A 43 -1.01 -27.04 7.43
CA ASP A 43 -1.09 -28.24 6.61
C ASP A 43 -1.53 -27.93 5.17
N ASP A 44 -2.49 -27.03 4.99
CA ASP A 44 -2.94 -26.58 3.67
C ASP A 44 -1.83 -25.82 2.94
N MET A 45 -1.02 -25.03 3.66
CA MET A 45 0.15 -24.34 3.10
C MET A 45 1.20 -25.36 2.64
N ILE A 46 1.55 -26.35 3.45
CA ILE A 46 2.50 -27.41 3.11
C ILE A 46 2.01 -28.16 1.85
N LYS A 47 0.73 -28.55 1.81
CA LYS A 47 0.14 -29.23 0.66
C LYS A 47 0.25 -28.38 -0.60
N SER A 48 -0.16 -27.13 -0.54
CA SER A 48 -0.15 -26.19 -1.67
C SER A 48 1.27 -25.95 -2.20
N ILE A 49 2.23 -25.70 -1.30
CA ILE A 49 3.64 -25.52 -1.67
C ILE A 49 4.20 -26.77 -2.33
N SER A 50 3.91 -27.97 -1.76
CA SER A 50 4.38 -29.24 -2.30
C SER A 50 3.85 -29.49 -3.72
N GLU A 51 2.56 -29.20 -3.97
CA GLU A 51 1.96 -29.34 -5.29
C GLU A 51 2.59 -28.42 -6.33
N VAL A 52 2.81 -27.14 -5.98
CA VAL A 52 3.47 -26.18 -6.87
C VAL A 52 4.91 -26.61 -7.17
N LEU A 53 5.69 -26.98 -6.16
CA LEU A 53 7.08 -27.39 -6.35
C LEU A 53 7.20 -28.68 -7.20
N LYS A 54 6.30 -29.66 -7.02
CA LYS A 54 6.26 -30.85 -7.86
C LYS A 54 5.96 -30.53 -9.31
N ARG A 55 5.05 -29.61 -9.58
CA ARG A 55 4.62 -29.24 -10.92
C ARG A 55 5.66 -28.40 -11.66
N GLU A 56 6.24 -27.42 -11.00
CA GLU A 56 7.05 -26.39 -11.65
C GLU A 56 8.32 -25.96 -10.89
N GLY A 57 8.72 -26.70 -9.85
CA GLY A 57 9.92 -26.37 -9.06
C GLY A 57 11.21 -26.28 -9.87
N LYS A 58 11.32 -27.00 -11.01
CA LYS A 58 12.48 -26.90 -11.90
C LYS A 58 12.65 -25.52 -12.53
N THR A 59 11.58 -24.71 -12.63
CA THR A 59 11.64 -23.35 -13.17
C THR A 59 12.43 -22.39 -12.29
N LEU A 60 12.63 -22.75 -11.00
CA LEU A 60 13.48 -21.99 -10.09
C LEU A 60 14.93 -21.89 -10.59
N ALA A 61 15.41 -22.88 -11.34
CA ALA A 61 16.75 -22.84 -11.93
C ALA A 61 16.96 -21.68 -12.92
N THR A 62 15.88 -21.14 -13.47
CA THR A 62 15.87 -20.01 -14.41
C THR A 62 15.19 -18.78 -13.86
N TYR A 63 15.14 -18.62 -12.53
CA TYR A 63 14.50 -17.51 -11.85
C TYR A 63 13.03 -17.27 -12.23
N GLY A 64 12.34 -18.28 -12.77
CA GLY A 64 10.96 -18.14 -13.23
C GLY A 64 10.77 -17.19 -14.42
N LEU A 65 11.78 -17.03 -15.29
CA LEU A 65 11.77 -16.10 -16.43
C LEU A 65 10.53 -16.24 -17.33
N GLN A 66 9.96 -17.44 -17.43
CA GLN A 66 8.74 -17.70 -18.22
C GLN A 66 7.50 -16.97 -17.69
N HIS A 67 7.53 -16.47 -16.46
CA HIS A 67 6.43 -15.71 -15.86
C HIS A 67 6.53 -14.20 -16.10
N GLY A 68 7.68 -13.71 -16.55
CA GLY A 68 7.96 -12.29 -16.76
C GLY A 68 8.38 -11.54 -15.48
N PRO A 69 8.83 -10.29 -15.63
CA PRO A 69 9.34 -9.48 -14.52
C PRO A 69 8.26 -9.07 -13.52
N GLN A 70 6.99 -9.13 -13.89
CA GLN A 70 5.86 -8.79 -13.01
C GLN A 70 5.57 -9.87 -11.96
N GLY A 71 6.26 -10.99 -11.99
CA GLY A 71 6.09 -12.09 -11.06
C GLY A 71 5.21 -13.22 -11.59
N TYR A 72 4.88 -14.17 -10.73
CA TYR A 72 4.25 -15.44 -11.06
C TYR A 72 2.92 -15.27 -11.82
N LYS A 73 2.92 -15.62 -13.11
CA LYS A 73 1.80 -15.37 -14.02
C LYS A 73 0.47 -15.98 -13.57
N PRO A 74 0.40 -17.24 -13.07
CA PRO A 74 -0.88 -17.79 -12.60
C PRO A 74 -1.49 -17.01 -11.44
N LEU A 75 -0.68 -16.43 -10.54
CA LEU A 75 -1.16 -15.57 -9.46
C LEU A 75 -1.71 -14.25 -10.02
N ARG A 76 -1.02 -13.64 -10.99
CA ARG A 76 -1.49 -12.42 -11.65
C ARG A 76 -2.83 -12.64 -12.38
N GLU A 77 -2.99 -13.77 -13.07
CA GLU A 77 -4.26 -14.16 -13.71
C GLU A 77 -5.39 -14.37 -12.68
N PHE A 78 -5.09 -14.98 -11.55
CA PHE A 78 -6.05 -15.12 -10.45
C PHE A 78 -6.47 -13.77 -9.88
N ILE A 79 -5.50 -12.88 -9.61
CA ILE A 79 -5.76 -11.51 -9.09
C ILE A 79 -6.60 -10.72 -10.10
N SER A 80 -6.25 -10.74 -11.39
CA SER A 80 -7.01 -10.10 -12.46
C SER A 80 -8.49 -10.52 -12.43
N LYS A 81 -8.76 -11.83 -12.40
CA LYS A 81 -10.13 -12.36 -12.31
C LYS A 81 -10.85 -11.90 -11.03
N LYS A 82 -10.14 -11.90 -9.89
CA LYS A 82 -10.68 -11.47 -8.59
C LYS A 82 -11.05 -9.98 -8.61
N VAL A 83 -10.17 -9.13 -9.10
CA VAL A 83 -10.38 -7.68 -9.20
C VAL A 83 -11.52 -7.36 -10.17
N ASN A 84 -11.52 -7.93 -11.36
CA ASN A 84 -12.56 -7.70 -12.37
C ASN A 84 -13.95 -8.11 -11.87
N LYS A 85 -14.03 -9.27 -11.17
CA LYS A 85 -15.30 -9.72 -10.59
C LYS A 85 -15.84 -8.79 -9.50
N ARG A 86 -14.93 -8.17 -8.71
CA ARG A 86 -15.32 -7.35 -7.54
C ARG A 86 -15.62 -5.90 -7.89
N SER A 87 -14.89 -5.33 -8.83
CA SER A 87 -14.95 -3.89 -9.14
C SER A 87 -15.49 -3.56 -10.52
N GLY A 88 -15.88 -4.57 -11.33
CA GLY A 88 -16.36 -4.34 -12.69
C GLY A 88 -15.31 -3.75 -13.64
N LEU A 89 -14.03 -3.83 -13.25
CA LEU A 89 -12.91 -3.35 -14.05
C LEU A 89 -12.55 -4.36 -15.15
N SER A 90 -11.73 -3.92 -16.11
CA SER A 90 -11.15 -4.77 -17.16
C SER A 90 -9.63 -4.78 -17.07
N VAL A 91 -9.13 -5.28 -15.95
CA VAL A 91 -7.69 -5.41 -15.67
C VAL A 91 -7.17 -6.73 -16.22
N SER A 92 -6.09 -6.69 -17.00
CA SER A 92 -5.38 -7.88 -17.48
C SER A 92 -4.35 -8.38 -16.46
N SER A 93 -3.81 -9.58 -16.66
CA SER A 93 -2.68 -10.06 -15.84
C SER A 93 -1.42 -9.22 -16.02
N ASP A 94 -1.29 -8.50 -17.13
CA ASP A 94 -0.11 -7.68 -17.44
C ASP A 94 -0.17 -6.31 -16.76
N ASP A 95 -1.32 -5.91 -16.24
CA ASP A 95 -1.50 -4.72 -15.41
C ASP A 95 -1.19 -4.98 -13.92
N ILE A 96 -0.76 -6.21 -13.58
CA ILE A 96 -0.51 -6.63 -12.20
C ILE A 96 0.98 -6.90 -11.98
N LEU A 97 1.51 -6.32 -10.93
CA LEU A 97 2.86 -6.55 -10.44
C LEU A 97 2.80 -7.21 -9.06
N ILE A 98 3.44 -8.38 -8.92
CA ILE A 98 3.60 -9.04 -7.63
C ILE A 98 4.82 -8.45 -6.91
N THR A 99 4.63 -8.06 -5.67
CA THR A 99 5.66 -7.45 -4.82
C THR A 99 5.88 -8.24 -3.54
N SER A 100 7.03 -8.05 -2.91
CA SER A 100 7.33 -8.58 -1.56
C SER A 100 6.63 -7.73 -0.49
N GLY A 101 5.31 -7.87 -0.43
CA GLY A 101 4.43 -7.10 0.45
C GLY A 101 4.13 -5.68 -0.05
N SER A 102 3.13 -5.04 0.59
CA SER A 102 2.68 -3.69 0.26
C SER A 102 3.77 -2.62 0.43
N GLY A 103 4.72 -2.84 1.35
CA GLY A 103 5.85 -1.93 1.52
C GLY A 103 6.66 -1.73 0.25
N GLN A 104 6.99 -2.81 -0.47
CA GLN A 104 7.70 -2.71 -1.75
C GLN A 104 6.82 -2.06 -2.82
N ALA A 105 5.51 -2.35 -2.84
CA ALA A 105 4.59 -1.69 -3.77
C ALA A 105 4.60 -0.17 -3.58
N LEU A 106 4.52 0.30 -2.34
CA LEU A 106 4.59 1.73 -2.02
C LEU A 106 5.93 2.35 -2.42
N ASP A 107 7.05 1.65 -2.20
CA ASP A 107 8.37 2.15 -2.62
C ASP A 107 8.46 2.27 -4.15
N LEU A 108 7.92 1.31 -4.90
CA LEU A 108 7.90 1.35 -6.37
C LEU A 108 6.99 2.47 -6.89
N ILE A 109 5.81 2.67 -6.31
CA ILE A 109 4.92 3.79 -6.65
C ILE A 109 5.62 5.11 -6.38
N ASN A 110 6.21 5.26 -5.20
CA ASN A 110 6.93 6.48 -4.84
C ASN A 110 8.10 6.76 -5.81
N ALA A 111 8.88 5.73 -6.16
CA ALA A 111 9.98 5.87 -7.11
C ALA A 111 9.52 6.22 -8.54
N ALA A 112 8.33 5.74 -8.95
CA ALA A 112 7.80 6.01 -10.28
C ALA A 112 7.18 7.41 -10.40
N PHE A 113 6.58 7.94 -9.33
CA PHE A 113 5.80 9.17 -9.39
C PHE A 113 6.48 10.40 -8.78
N CYS A 114 7.42 10.21 -7.83
CA CYS A 114 7.88 11.29 -6.97
C CYS A 114 9.37 11.59 -7.11
N ASN A 115 9.69 12.89 -7.10
CA ASN A 115 11.03 13.41 -6.87
C ASN A 115 11.12 14.09 -5.50
N PRO A 116 12.32 14.27 -4.93
CA PRO A 116 12.50 15.08 -3.72
C PRO A 116 11.90 16.48 -3.90
N GLY A 117 11.15 16.93 -2.90
CA GLY A 117 10.43 18.22 -2.92
C GLY A 117 8.99 18.13 -3.43
N ASP A 118 8.60 17.07 -4.12
CA ASP A 118 7.23 16.87 -4.57
C ASP A 118 6.24 16.76 -3.40
N THR A 119 4.96 16.92 -3.71
CA THR A 119 3.85 16.86 -2.75
C THR A 119 2.94 15.68 -3.07
N VAL A 120 2.46 15.00 -2.03
CA VAL A 120 1.45 13.93 -2.09
C VAL A 120 0.34 14.25 -1.10
N ILE A 121 -0.91 14.11 -1.52
CA ILE A 121 -2.04 14.20 -0.60
C ILE A 121 -2.19 12.86 0.11
N VAL A 122 -2.41 12.91 1.41
CA VAL A 122 -2.66 11.73 2.26
C VAL A 122 -3.83 12.02 3.20
N GLU A 123 -4.44 11.00 3.72
CA GLU A 123 -5.35 11.15 4.87
C GLU A 123 -4.57 11.66 6.08
N GLN A 124 -5.13 12.60 6.86
CA GLN A 124 -4.44 13.27 7.96
C GLN A 124 -3.91 12.28 9.01
N PHE A 125 -4.71 11.27 9.32
CA PHE A 125 -4.29 10.11 10.10
C PHE A 125 -4.32 8.91 9.16
N SER A 126 -3.16 8.35 8.88
CA SER A 126 -3.02 7.26 7.92
C SER A 126 -1.90 6.31 8.31
N TYR A 127 -1.68 5.27 7.53
CA TYR A 127 -0.64 4.27 7.78
C TYR A 127 0.75 4.92 7.87
N GLY A 128 1.31 4.95 9.07
CA GLY A 128 2.56 5.66 9.36
C GLY A 128 3.75 5.24 8.51
N SER A 129 3.83 3.95 8.10
CA SER A 129 4.89 3.49 7.22
C SER A 129 4.78 4.08 5.81
N ALA A 130 3.57 4.25 5.26
CA ALA A 130 3.38 4.91 3.95
C ALA A 130 3.88 6.36 4.00
N ILE A 131 3.49 7.10 5.04
CA ILE A 131 3.91 8.50 5.25
C ILE A 131 5.43 8.61 5.44
N ASN A 132 6.04 7.73 6.22
CA ASN A 132 7.47 7.74 6.47
C ASN A 132 8.28 7.39 5.21
N ARG A 133 7.77 6.53 4.32
CA ARG A 133 8.40 6.22 3.03
C ARG A 133 8.45 7.45 2.13
N LEU A 134 7.38 8.24 2.05
CA LEU A 134 7.35 9.50 1.32
C LEU A 134 8.39 10.49 1.88
N ARG A 135 8.41 10.68 3.21
CA ARG A 135 9.36 11.60 3.86
C ARG A 135 10.82 11.21 3.62
N ARG A 136 11.14 9.90 3.64
CA ARG A 136 12.51 9.39 3.40
C ARG A 136 13.09 9.76 2.04
N ILE A 137 12.24 9.93 1.04
CA ILE A 137 12.66 10.34 -0.31
C ILE A 137 12.49 11.86 -0.54
N GLY A 138 12.27 12.63 0.53
CA GLY A 138 12.13 14.08 0.47
C GLY A 138 10.79 14.59 -0.06
N VAL A 139 9.77 13.74 -0.15
CA VAL A 139 8.40 14.11 -0.53
C VAL A 139 7.67 14.71 0.66
N LYS A 140 6.80 15.69 0.41
CA LYS A 140 5.99 16.40 1.39
C LYS A 140 4.57 15.83 1.43
N PRO A 141 4.22 14.92 2.37
CA PRO A 141 2.85 14.48 2.53
C PRO A 141 2.02 15.60 3.15
N ILE A 142 0.88 15.91 2.53
CA ILE A 142 -0.10 16.88 3.03
C ILE A 142 -1.35 16.14 3.46
N GLY A 143 -1.67 16.21 4.75
CA GLY A 143 -2.83 15.57 5.35
C GLY A 143 -4.12 16.33 5.06
N VAL A 144 -5.18 15.58 4.73
CA VAL A 144 -6.56 16.05 4.63
C VAL A 144 -7.38 15.35 5.71
N PRO A 145 -8.20 16.08 6.49
CA PRO A 145 -9.02 15.49 7.55
C PRO A 145 -9.94 14.37 7.08
N LEU A 146 -10.27 13.48 8.01
CA LEU A 146 -11.19 12.36 7.84
C LEU A 146 -12.46 12.57 8.66
N ASN A 147 -13.51 11.84 8.29
CA ASN A 147 -14.69 11.57 9.11
C ASN A 147 -15.04 10.08 9.04
N ASP A 148 -16.19 9.67 9.54
CA ASP A 148 -16.64 8.27 9.51
C ASP A 148 -16.87 7.72 8.09
N GLU A 149 -16.96 8.57 7.09
CA GLU A 149 -17.11 8.22 5.67
C GLU A 149 -15.77 8.33 4.88
N GLY A 150 -14.62 8.42 5.55
CA GLY A 150 -13.28 8.52 4.96
C GLY A 150 -12.79 9.96 4.82
N ILE A 151 -11.94 10.22 3.83
CA ILE A 151 -11.36 11.56 3.58
C ILE A 151 -12.45 12.60 3.30
N ARG A 152 -12.37 13.76 3.94
CA ARG A 152 -13.27 14.90 3.73
C ARG A 152 -13.06 15.48 2.33
N LEU A 153 -13.98 15.16 1.41
CA LEU A 153 -13.87 15.55 0.00
C LEU A 153 -14.00 17.06 -0.23
N ASP A 154 -14.77 17.76 0.59
CA ASP A 154 -14.87 19.21 0.59
C ASP A 154 -13.51 19.86 0.93
N LEU A 155 -12.88 19.41 2.02
CA LEU A 155 -11.56 19.90 2.42
C LEU A 155 -10.45 19.44 1.47
N LEU A 156 -10.61 18.27 0.82
CA LEU A 156 -9.70 17.84 -0.25
C LEU A 156 -9.71 18.82 -1.42
N VAL A 157 -10.90 19.23 -1.88
CA VAL A 157 -11.05 20.20 -2.98
C VAL A 157 -10.42 21.52 -2.61
N GLU A 158 -10.75 22.08 -1.44
CA GLU A 158 -10.16 23.33 -0.94
C GLU A 158 -8.62 23.26 -0.88
N ARG A 159 -8.09 22.12 -0.41
CA ARG A 159 -6.65 21.92 -0.31
C ARG A 159 -5.98 21.83 -1.69
N LEU A 160 -6.62 21.16 -2.65
CA LEU A 160 -6.11 21.05 -4.01
C LEU A 160 -6.13 22.41 -4.72
N GLU A 161 -7.17 23.20 -4.56
CA GLU A 161 -7.28 24.56 -5.10
C GLU A 161 -6.17 25.46 -4.51
N ASP A 162 -6.00 25.49 -3.17
CA ASP A 162 -4.92 26.26 -2.50
C ASP A 162 -3.51 25.87 -2.99
N LEU A 163 -3.26 24.59 -3.23
CA LEU A 163 -1.97 24.13 -3.73
C LEU A 163 -1.74 24.53 -5.18
N LEU A 164 -2.74 24.44 -6.03
CA LEU A 164 -2.64 24.82 -7.44
C LEU A 164 -2.47 26.33 -7.60
N ASP A 165 -3.11 27.15 -6.78
CA ASP A 165 -2.90 28.60 -6.74
C ASP A 165 -1.44 28.97 -6.40
N LYS A 166 -0.77 28.10 -5.63
CA LYS A 166 0.67 28.19 -5.32
C LYS A 166 1.55 27.50 -6.37
N SER A 167 1.00 27.08 -7.50
CA SER A 167 1.69 26.31 -8.54
C SER A 167 2.27 24.97 -8.04
N ILE A 168 1.66 24.38 -7.02
CA ILE A 168 2.03 23.07 -6.48
C ILE A 168 1.00 22.03 -6.93
N LYS A 169 1.39 21.14 -7.85
CA LYS A 169 0.54 20.01 -8.27
C LYS A 169 0.95 18.73 -7.54
N PRO A 170 0.09 18.17 -6.66
CA PRO A 170 0.36 16.88 -6.02
C PRO A 170 0.52 15.74 -7.03
N LYS A 171 1.38 14.78 -6.72
CA LYS A 171 1.65 13.63 -7.59
C LYS A 171 0.53 12.61 -7.59
N PHE A 172 -0.05 12.35 -6.42
CA PHE A 172 -1.20 11.48 -6.25
C PHE A 172 -1.93 11.76 -4.93
N ILE A 173 -3.10 11.16 -4.79
CA ILE A 173 -3.89 11.12 -3.55
C ILE A 173 -3.82 9.70 -3.02
N TYR A 174 -3.23 9.50 -1.84
CA TYR A 174 -3.16 8.20 -1.17
C TYR A 174 -4.30 8.08 -0.17
N VAL A 175 -5.10 7.01 -0.28
CA VAL A 175 -6.23 6.71 0.61
C VAL A 175 -6.28 5.23 0.98
N ILE A 176 -6.83 4.94 2.16
CA ILE A 176 -7.20 3.60 2.62
C ILE A 176 -8.73 3.58 2.75
N PRO A 177 -9.48 3.30 1.67
CA PRO A 177 -10.92 3.56 1.66
C PRO A 177 -11.75 2.47 2.35
N THR A 178 -11.15 1.30 2.64
CA THR A 178 -11.85 0.17 3.26
C THR A 178 -11.13 -0.23 4.55
N VAL A 179 -11.82 -0.09 5.69
CA VAL A 179 -11.26 -0.30 7.04
C VAL A 179 -9.97 0.52 7.22
N GLN A 180 -10.15 1.84 7.17
CA GLN A 180 -9.06 2.81 7.22
C GLN A 180 -8.17 2.62 8.46
N ASN A 181 -6.88 2.69 8.27
CA ASN A 181 -5.90 2.60 9.35
C ASN A 181 -5.35 4.01 9.71
N PRO A 182 -5.65 4.56 10.90
CA PRO A 182 -6.19 3.87 12.10
C PRO A 182 -7.67 4.10 12.39
N ALA A 183 -8.44 4.82 11.57
CA ALA A 183 -9.78 5.28 11.92
C ALA A 183 -10.84 4.16 11.88
N GLY A 184 -10.61 3.05 11.15
CA GLY A 184 -11.57 1.97 10.96
C GLY A 184 -12.75 2.34 10.04
N SER A 185 -12.78 3.55 9.48
CA SER A 185 -13.85 4.00 8.60
C SER A 185 -13.90 3.23 7.28
N ILE A 186 -15.10 3.14 6.70
CA ILE A 186 -15.32 2.56 5.37
C ILE A 186 -15.94 3.63 4.50
N MET A 187 -15.22 4.05 3.46
CA MET A 187 -15.70 5.04 2.52
C MET A 187 -16.87 4.46 1.71
N PRO A 188 -18.07 5.05 1.79
CA PRO A 188 -19.23 4.57 1.05
C PRO A 188 -19.06 4.82 -0.46
N GLU A 189 -19.72 3.99 -1.27
CA GLU A 189 -19.64 4.03 -2.72
C GLU A 189 -19.84 5.43 -3.30
N LYS A 190 -20.86 6.17 -2.82
CA LYS A 190 -21.11 7.56 -3.25
C LYS A 190 -19.88 8.47 -3.11
N ASN A 191 -19.07 8.29 -2.06
CA ASN A 191 -17.89 9.09 -1.82
C ASN A 191 -16.70 8.62 -2.66
N ARG A 192 -16.62 7.32 -2.98
CA ARG A 192 -15.61 6.80 -3.92
C ARG A 192 -15.81 7.40 -5.32
N PHE A 193 -17.06 7.44 -5.82
CA PHE A 193 -17.34 8.11 -7.09
C PHE A 193 -17.00 9.61 -7.06
N LYS A 194 -17.33 10.31 -5.98
CA LYS A 194 -16.93 11.72 -5.83
C LYS A 194 -15.43 11.91 -5.79
N LEU A 195 -14.69 11.00 -5.13
CA LEU A 195 -13.23 11.04 -5.12
C LEU A 195 -12.65 10.85 -6.54
N LEU A 196 -13.23 9.94 -7.34
CA LEU A 196 -12.87 9.78 -8.75
C LEU A 196 -13.18 11.05 -9.56
N GLU A 197 -14.31 11.73 -9.31
CA GLU A 197 -14.64 13.01 -9.94
C GLU A 197 -13.60 14.10 -9.58
N VAL A 198 -13.18 14.18 -8.31
CA VAL A 198 -12.11 15.07 -7.86
C VAL A 198 -10.79 14.74 -8.55
N SER A 199 -10.39 13.48 -8.57
CA SER A 199 -9.20 13.01 -9.28
C SER A 199 -9.22 13.44 -10.75
N LYS A 200 -10.34 13.25 -11.42
CA LYS A 200 -10.54 13.63 -12.82
C LYS A 200 -10.54 15.15 -13.03
N LYS A 201 -11.22 15.92 -12.16
CA LYS A 201 -11.24 17.40 -12.22
C LYS A 201 -9.83 17.97 -12.13
N PHE A 202 -9.04 17.51 -11.18
CA PHE A 202 -7.69 18.03 -10.92
C PHE A 202 -6.58 17.31 -11.68
N GLN A 203 -6.91 16.23 -12.41
CA GLN A 203 -5.94 15.40 -13.13
C GLN A 203 -4.80 14.89 -12.20
N ILE A 204 -5.19 14.37 -11.05
CA ILE A 204 -4.30 13.79 -10.02
C ILE A 204 -4.73 12.35 -9.77
N PRO A 205 -3.86 11.35 -10.00
CA PRO A 205 -4.21 9.94 -9.78
C PRO A 205 -4.45 9.61 -8.31
N ILE A 206 -5.23 8.56 -8.07
CA ILE A 206 -5.47 7.99 -6.75
C ILE A 206 -4.59 6.75 -6.59
N VAL A 207 -3.95 6.62 -5.43
CA VAL A 207 -3.34 5.38 -4.95
C VAL A 207 -4.21 4.84 -3.82
N GLU A 208 -4.90 3.75 -4.09
CA GLU A 208 -5.82 3.11 -3.17
C GLU A 208 -5.13 1.92 -2.49
N ASP A 209 -5.04 1.96 -1.15
CA ASP A 209 -4.48 0.88 -0.34
C ASP A 209 -5.63 0.04 0.25
N GLU A 210 -5.82 -1.15 -0.30
CA GLU A 210 -6.92 -2.05 0.00
C GLU A 210 -6.50 -3.28 0.82
N CYS A 211 -5.48 -3.15 1.67
CA CYS A 211 -4.94 -4.27 2.44
C CYS A 211 -5.96 -4.91 3.40
N TYR A 212 -6.97 -4.17 3.86
CA TYR A 212 -8.01 -4.65 4.77
C TYR A 212 -9.36 -4.90 4.09
N ALA A 213 -9.44 -4.77 2.80
CA ALA A 213 -10.69 -4.84 2.05
C ALA A 213 -11.46 -6.16 2.18
N ASP A 214 -10.78 -7.26 2.49
CA ASP A 214 -11.40 -8.57 2.72
C ASP A 214 -11.83 -8.79 4.19
N LEU A 215 -11.62 -7.81 5.09
CA LEU A 215 -11.94 -7.87 6.51
C LEU A 215 -13.27 -7.17 6.86
N ILE A 216 -14.28 -7.33 6.03
CA ILE A 216 -15.64 -6.85 6.27
C ILE A 216 -16.52 -8.05 6.56
N TRP A 217 -17.11 -8.10 7.75
CA TRP A 217 -17.89 -9.26 8.22
C TRP A 217 -19.40 -9.07 8.13
N ASP A 218 -19.88 -7.85 8.36
CA ASP A 218 -21.27 -7.54 8.63
C ASP A 218 -21.96 -6.71 7.54
N SER A 219 -21.22 -6.34 6.50
CA SER A 219 -21.74 -5.55 5.39
C SER A 219 -21.15 -5.96 4.05
N SER A 220 -21.74 -5.50 2.96
CA SER A 220 -21.17 -5.64 1.62
C SER A 220 -19.99 -4.69 1.45
N ARG A 221 -18.87 -5.20 0.94
CA ARG A 221 -17.73 -4.37 0.56
C ARG A 221 -18.13 -3.41 -0.57
N PRO A 222 -17.91 -2.10 -0.43
CA PRO A 222 -18.04 -1.17 -1.54
C PRO A 222 -17.06 -1.51 -2.68
N PRO A 223 -17.37 -1.14 -3.93
CA PRO A 223 -16.44 -1.33 -5.04
C PRO A 223 -15.15 -0.53 -4.81
N ALA A 224 -14.03 -1.09 -5.28
CA ALA A 224 -12.74 -0.40 -5.27
C ALA A 224 -12.72 0.71 -6.33
#